data_3b786e45f838923d3551aa7d6be4c9aa
#
_entry.id   3b786e45f838923d3551aa7d6be4c9aa
#
_cell.length_a   1.000
_cell.length_b   1.000
_cell.length_c   1.000
_cell.angle_alpha   90.00
_cell.angle_beta   90.00
_cell.angle_gamma   90.00
#
_symmetry.space_group_name_H-M   'P 1'
#
loop_
_entity.id
_entity.type
_entity.pdbx_description
1 polymer ?
#
loop_
_entity_poly.entity_id
_entity_poly.type
_entity_poly.pdbx_seq_one_letter_code
_entity_poly.pdbx_strand_id
1 'polypeptide(L)' 'MQHRTITSISAADSRTYTISELAREFGVTPRALRFYEDKDMLHPARDGMMRLYSNRDRARLTIIVRLKRL' A
#
# COMPACT_ATOMS: atom_id res chain seq x y z
N MET A 1 -27.34 5.88 13.33
CA MET A 1 -27.11 6.76 12.23
C MET A 1 -25.68 7.20 12.12
N GLN A 2 -24.97 7.12 13.18
CA GLN A 2 -23.54 7.42 13.13
C GLN A 2 -22.84 6.49 12.21
N HIS A 3 -23.48 5.43 11.86
CA HIS A 3 -22.87 4.47 10.96
C HIS A 3 -22.34 5.12 9.70
N ARG A 4 -22.96 6.20 9.29
CA ARG A 4 -22.54 6.82 8.07
C ARG A 4 -21.13 7.34 8.12
N THR A 5 -20.77 7.95 9.22
CA THR A 5 -19.42 8.44 9.40
C THR A 5 -18.43 7.28 9.37
N ILE A 6 -18.78 6.22 10.06
CA ILE A 6 -17.93 5.04 10.09
C ILE A 6 -17.79 4.46 8.69
N THR A 7 -18.89 4.43 7.95
CA THR A 7 -18.87 3.91 6.59
C THR A 7 -17.93 4.70 5.71
N SER A 8 -17.95 6.02 5.84
CA SER A 8 -17.05 6.86 5.04
C SER A 8 -15.59 6.57 5.34
N ILE A 9 -15.27 6.40 6.60
CA ILE A 9 -13.91 6.07 6.98
C ILE A 9 -13.52 4.71 6.44
N SER A 10 -14.43 3.75 6.52
CA SER A 10 -14.17 2.42 6.01
C SER A 10 -13.92 2.44 4.52
N ALA A 11 -14.67 3.24 3.78
CA ALA A 11 -14.48 3.34 2.35
C ALA A 11 -13.08 3.87 2.01
N ALA A 12 -12.62 4.86 2.75
CA ALA A 12 -11.28 5.39 2.54
C ALA A 12 -10.21 4.35 2.89
N ASP A 13 -10.43 3.62 3.99
CA ASP A 13 -9.47 2.61 4.43
C ASP A 13 -9.46 1.41 3.50
N SER A 14 -10.54 1.15 2.80
CA SER A 14 -10.62 -0.03 1.95
C SER A 14 -10.07 0.21 0.55
N ARG A 15 -9.61 1.43 0.27
CA ARG A 15 -9.00 1.68 -1.03
C ARG A 15 -7.75 0.84 -1.20
N THR A 16 -7.59 0.28 -2.39
CA THR A 16 -6.42 -0.54 -2.69
C THR A 16 -5.64 0.05 -3.86
N TYR A 17 -4.39 -0.34 -3.95
CA TYR A 17 -3.48 0.14 -4.98
C TYR A 17 -2.78 -1.05 -5.60
N THR A 18 -2.58 -1.01 -6.91
CA THR A 18 -1.80 -2.04 -7.57
C THR A 18 -0.32 -1.76 -7.37
N ILE A 19 0.50 -2.78 -7.61
CA ILE A 19 1.94 -2.61 -7.49
C ILE A 19 2.45 -1.57 -8.49
N SER A 20 1.86 -1.52 -9.68
CA SER A 20 2.25 -0.54 -10.69
C SER A 20 1.93 0.87 -10.25
N GLU A 21 0.78 1.07 -9.63
CA GLU A 21 0.39 2.39 -9.14
C GLU A 21 1.35 2.89 -8.08
N LEU A 22 1.68 2.05 -7.12
CA LEU A 22 2.60 2.47 -6.05
C LEU A 22 4.02 2.67 -6.57
N ALA A 23 4.46 1.80 -7.46
CA ALA A 23 5.80 1.94 -8.04
C ALA A 23 5.94 3.28 -8.73
N ARG A 24 4.91 3.66 -9.49
CA ARG A 24 4.92 4.93 -10.21
C ARG A 24 4.84 6.11 -9.25
N GLU A 25 3.98 6.03 -8.26
CA GLU A 25 3.79 7.12 -7.33
C GLU A 25 5.06 7.42 -6.55
N PHE A 26 5.76 6.39 -6.14
CA PHE A 26 6.92 6.55 -5.26
C PHE A 26 8.25 6.52 -6.00
N GLY A 27 8.21 6.33 -7.31
CA GLY A 27 9.44 6.31 -8.08
C GLY A 27 10.34 5.12 -7.75
N VAL A 28 9.74 4.00 -7.45
CA VAL A 28 10.48 2.77 -7.15
C VAL A 28 10.05 1.70 -8.13
N THR A 29 10.79 0.59 -8.15
CA THR A 29 10.47 -0.50 -9.05
C THR A 29 9.51 -1.47 -8.39
N PRO A 30 8.72 -2.22 -9.18
CA PRO A 30 7.91 -3.29 -8.61
C PRO A 30 8.77 -4.32 -7.88
N ARG A 31 9.99 -4.53 -8.35
CA ARG A 31 10.90 -5.45 -7.69
C ARG A 31 11.23 -4.99 -6.28
N ALA A 32 11.43 -3.68 -6.10
CA ALA A 32 11.70 -3.14 -4.78
C ALA A 32 10.52 -3.36 -3.85
N LEU A 33 9.30 -3.17 -4.36
CA LEU A 33 8.11 -3.39 -3.55
C LEU A 33 7.99 -4.84 -3.12
N ARG A 34 8.29 -5.78 -4.03
CA ARG A 34 8.26 -7.18 -3.68
C ARG A 34 9.33 -7.52 -2.65
N PHE A 35 10.47 -6.86 -2.74
CA PHE A 35 11.52 -7.03 -1.74
C PHE A 35 11.04 -6.59 -0.36
N TYR A 36 10.35 -5.46 -0.28
CA TYR A 36 9.82 -4.98 1.00
C TYR A 36 8.77 -5.94 1.54
N GLU A 37 7.97 -6.53 0.66
CA GLU A 37 7.01 -7.54 1.07
C GLU A 37 7.72 -8.75 1.66
N ASP A 38 8.79 -9.20 1.00
CA ASP A 38 9.57 -10.33 1.49
C ASP A 38 10.18 -10.07 2.85
N LYS A 39 10.49 -8.82 3.14
CA LYS A 39 11.03 -8.42 4.44
C LYS A 39 9.95 -8.12 5.45
N ASP A 40 8.72 -8.44 5.13
CA ASP A 40 7.59 -8.25 6.04
C ASP A 40 7.31 -6.80 6.35
N MET A 41 7.69 -5.92 5.45
CA MET A 41 7.46 -4.48 5.63
C MET A 41 6.16 -4.03 4.98
N LEU A 42 5.68 -4.78 4.01
CA LEU A 42 4.40 -4.52 3.34
C LEU A 42 3.60 -5.82 3.33
N HIS A 43 2.29 -5.69 3.38
CA HIS A 43 1.41 -6.85 3.49
C HIS A 43 0.23 -6.76 2.52
N PRO A 44 0.49 -6.84 1.20
CA PRO A 44 -0.60 -6.75 0.24
C PRO A 44 -1.50 -7.97 0.30
N ALA A 45 -2.78 -7.74 0.06
CA ALA A 45 -3.71 -8.83 -0.15
C ALA A 45 -3.52 -9.36 -1.57
N ARG A 46 -4.01 -10.56 -1.81
CA ARG A 46 -3.94 -11.17 -3.13
C ARG A 46 -5.33 -11.30 -3.70
N ASP A 47 -5.46 -10.92 -4.96
CA ASP A 47 -6.67 -11.14 -5.72
C ASP A 47 -6.24 -11.89 -6.97
N GLY A 48 -6.31 -13.23 -6.90
CA GLY A 48 -5.70 -14.04 -7.93
C GLY A 48 -4.20 -13.83 -7.90
N MET A 49 -3.64 -13.39 -9.02
CA MET A 49 -2.21 -13.12 -9.10
C MET A 49 -1.87 -11.66 -8.84
N MET A 50 -2.89 -10.83 -8.60
CA MET A 50 -2.64 -9.42 -8.35
C MET A 50 -2.36 -9.16 -6.88
N ARG A 51 -1.42 -8.25 -6.64
CA ARG A 51 -1.18 -7.73 -5.31
C ARG A 51 -2.01 -6.46 -5.14
N LEU A 52 -2.73 -6.37 -4.03
CA LEU A 52 -3.53 -5.20 -3.71
C LEU A 52 -3.01 -4.62 -2.40
N TYR A 53 -2.43 -3.45 -2.50
CA TYR A 53 -1.83 -2.77 -1.34
C TYR A 53 -2.85 -1.84 -0.71
N SER A 54 -2.88 -1.82 0.61
CA SER A 54 -3.81 -0.99 1.37
C SER A 54 -3.26 0.41 1.57
N ASN A 55 -4.11 1.30 2.08
CA ASN A 55 -3.66 2.63 2.49
C ASN A 55 -2.59 2.53 3.56
N ARG A 56 -2.68 1.53 4.42
CA ARG A 56 -1.67 1.32 5.45
C ARG A 56 -0.32 0.98 4.83
N ASP A 57 -0.33 0.13 3.81
CA ASP A 57 0.91 -0.20 3.10
C ASP A 57 1.46 1.03 2.41
N ARG A 58 0.59 1.85 1.84
CA ARG A 58 1.04 3.06 1.17
C ARG A 58 1.69 4.01 2.16
N ALA A 59 1.12 4.14 3.35
CA ALA A 59 1.71 4.99 4.39
C ALA A 59 3.07 4.44 4.83
N ARG A 60 3.18 3.13 4.98
CA ARG A 60 4.45 2.51 5.33
C ARG A 60 5.49 2.74 4.25
N LEU A 61 5.09 2.64 3.00
CA LEU A 61 6.01 2.85 1.90
C LEU A 61 6.54 4.27 1.90
N THR A 62 5.73 5.24 2.28
CA THR A 62 6.18 6.62 2.42
C THR A 62 7.38 6.69 3.38
N ILE A 63 7.26 6.00 4.50
CA ILE A 63 8.33 6.00 5.49
C ILE A 63 9.56 5.28 4.97
N ILE A 64 9.37 4.13 4.35
CA ILE A 64 10.47 3.33 3.82
C ILE A 64 11.28 4.13 2.82
N VAL A 65 10.59 4.78 1.89
CA VAL A 65 11.28 5.54 0.84
C VAL A 65 12.06 6.70 1.43
N ARG A 66 11.50 7.37 2.45
CA ARG A 66 12.19 8.47 3.10
C ARG A 66 13.46 7.99 3.78
N LEU A 67 13.38 6.87 4.48
CA LEU A 67 14.54 6.33 5.17
C LEU A 67 15.65 5.96 4.20
N LYS A 68 15.28 5.46 3.04
CA LYS A 68 16.27 5.05 2.06
C LYS A 68 17.01 6.23 1.45
N ARG A 69 16.43 7.40 1.50
CA ARG A 69 17.05 8.59 0.92
C ARG A 69 18.01 9.28 1.88
N LEU A 70 18.03 8.83 3.10
CA LEU A 70 19.00 9.33 4.06
C LEU A 70 20.33 8.59 3.90
#